data_b6fed456cfb9d4befd544a13049d3019
#
_entry.id   b6fed456cfb9d4befd544a13049d3019
#
_cell.length_a   1.000
_cell.length_b   1.000
_cell.length_c   1.000
_cell.angle_alpha   90.00
_cell.angle_beta   90.00
_cell.angle_gamma   90.00
#
_symmetry.space_group_name_H-M   'P 1'
#
loop_
_entity.id
_entity.type
_entity.pdbx_description
1 polymer ?
#
loop_
_entity_poly.entity_id
_entity_poly.type
_entity_poly.pdbx_seq_one_letter_code
_entity_poly.pdbx_strand_id
1 'polypeptide(L)'
;CGRVDRSRGARLVNPTLYPALPGILPIYPMTRGLSQSLLRDAVRAGLEAASQDMPELLPPSLLARYDLMPLPQALASLHFPKDLASLGHARRRLAFEDLLLFRLMLASMGNKRKAAAPPLHGDEALATFLTLLPFTPTQAQYRAMGEISKDLCAGKAMNRLIQGDVGSGKTAVAFYAMYAVIEGGGQAALMAPTEILARQHYEKLVALFGPERVRLLLGGMKASARTQAWEELSSGQAGIAVGTHALLRQEGMFSNLQLIVTDEQHRFGVSQRAAIQNKGDTGVHVLVMSATPIPRTLALLLYGDLEVSRIDQLPPGRKPVQTKLVPPSKAKDMYAFIRDQAQAGRQAYIVCPLVEENEDLPGVPGAVQLYRRLQKAFPDVAFGLLHGQQSPKEKEAAAAAFRAGQIQVLVSTTVIEVGVDVPNATVMAIEHADRFGLAQLHQLRGRVGRSDRQAYAFFVVPDAERLTSIAEERLRIIMDMDYLGAGFQVAMEDLRLRGAGNILGEVQSGHMCRVGLDLYLEMLEEAVGRLKGTPEAQTVET
;
A
#
# COMPACT_ATOMS: atom_id res chain seq x y z
N CYS A 1 17.92 -40.22 1.60
CA CYS A 1 17.05 -39.05 1.50
C CYS A 1 17.23 -38.38 0.13
N GLY A 2 16.15 -37.87 -0.46
CA GLY A 2 16.16 -37.15 -1.76
C GLY A 2 14.79 -36.59 -2.07
N ARG A 3 14.71 -35.76 -3.10
CA ARG A 3 13.44 -35.22 -3.58
C ARG A 3 12.65 -36.32 -4.30
N VAL A 4 11.40 -36.51 -3.95
CA VAL A 4 10.51 -37.45 -4.64
C VAL A 4 9.89 -36.75 -5.84
N ASP A 5 10.19 -37.23 -7.05
CA ASP A 5 9.53 -36.82 -8.29
C ASP A 5 8.41 -37.83 -8.60
N ARG A 6 7.19 -37.32 -8.75
CA ARG A 6 6.00 -38.12 -9.06
C ARG A 6 5.47 -37.90 -10.47
N SER A 7 6.14 -37.10 -11.30
CA SER A 7 5.66 -36.74 -12.65
C SER A 7 5.63 -37.92 -13.63
N ARG A 8 6.50 -38.94 -13.43
CA ARG A 8 6.59 -40.17 -14.25
C ARG A 8 6.76 -41.43 -13.39
N GLY A 9 6.04 -41.52 -12.26
CA GLY A 9 6.20 -42.55 -11.22
C GLY A 9 7.07 -42.07 -10.05
N ALA A 10 6.92 -42.67 -8.88
CA ALA A 10 7.68 -42.29 -7.68
C ALA A 10 9.15 -42.65 -7.82
N ARG A 11 10.03 -41.64 -7.98
CA ARG A 11 11.49 -41.83 -8.02
C ARG A 11 12.21 -40.79 -7.18
N LEU A 12 13.34 -41.16 -6.60
CA LEU A 12 14.20 -40.23 -5.89
C LEU A 12 15.14 -39.53 -6.85
N VAL A 13 15.15 -38.19 -6.82
CA VAL A 13 16.08 -37.36 -7.61
C VAL A 13 17.25 -36.96 -6.72
N ASN A 14 18.47 -37.24 -7.19
CA ASN A 14 19.74 -36.95 -6.48
C ASN A 14 19.71 -37.43 -5.02
N PRO A 15 19.54 -38.75 -4.75
CA PRO A 15 19.46 -39.26 -3.38
C PRO A 15 20.81 -39.16 -2.68
N THR A 16 20.80 -38.71 -1.43
CA THR A 16 21.94 -38.78 -0.54
C THR A 16 21.78 -40.03 0.34
N LEU A 17 22.81 -40.89 0.37
CA LEU A 17 22.85 -42.06 1.19
C LEU A 17 23.38 -41.70 2.60
N TYR A 18 22.70 -42.19 3.65
CA TYR A 18 23.12 -42.04 5.03
C TYR A 18 23.31 -43.44 5.63
N PRO A 19 24.33 -43.64 6.46
CA PRO A 19 24.58 -44.97 7.08
C PRO A 19 23.54 -45.36 8.14
N ALA A 20 22.79 -44.38 8.66
CA ALA A 20 21.66 -44.57 9.56
C ALA A 20 20.55 -43.60 9.19
N LEU A 21 19.30 -43.80 9.67
CA LEU A 21 18.21 -42.85 9.51
C LEU A 21 18.64 -41.52 10.13
N PRO A 22 18.87 -40.46 9.34
CA PRO A 22 19.14 -39.16 9.91
C PRO A 22 17.87 -38.67 10.58
N GLY A 23 18.02 -38.06 11.76
CA GLY A 23 16.93 -37.32 12.39
C GLY A 23 16.46 -36.13 11.53
N ILE A 24 15.97 -35.10 12.15
CA ILE A 24 15.61 -33.84 11.44
C ILE A 24 16.90 -33.15 11.02
N LEU A 25 17.07 -32.94 9.71
CA LEU A 25 18.25 -32.29 9.16
C LEU A 25 17.88 -30.92 8.61
N PRO A 26 18.67 -29.88 8.87
CA PRO A 26 18.49 -28.57 8.27
C PRO A 26 18.82 -28.59 6.78
N ILE A 27 18.09 -27.81 5.99
CA ILE A 27 18.36 -27.54 4.57
C ILE A 27 18.66 -26.05 4.45
N TYR A 28 19.87 -25.74 4.03
CA TYR A 28 20.34 -24.37 3.84
C TYR A 28 20.25 -23.94 2.38
N PRO A 29 20.00 -22.63 2.10
CA PRO A 29 20.19 -22.07 0.78
C PRO A 29 21.63 -22.30 0.31
N MET A 30 21.79 -22.75 -0.92
CA MET A 30 23.12 -23.08 -1.46
C MET A 30 23.57 -22.09 -2.52
N THR A 31 24.86 -21.79 -2.53
CA THR A 31 25.58 -21.11 -3.60
C THR A 31 26.47 -22.10 -4.36
N ARG A 32 26.86 -21.74 -5.57
CA ARG A 32 27.72 -22.59 -6.41
C ARG A 32 29.03 -22.92 -5.68
N GLY A 33 29.36 -24.21 -5.61
CA GLY A 33 30.58 -24.70 -4.96
C GLY A 33 30.44 -25.12 -3.48
N LEU A 34 29.27 -24.94 -2.84
CA LEU A 34 29.00 -25.40 -1.49
C LEU A 34 28.09 -26.63 -1.49
N SER A 35 28.37 -27.60 -0.59
CA SER A 35 27.50 -28.76 -0.36
C SER A 35 26.71 -28.60 0.94
N GLN A 36 25.55 -29.28 1.04
CA GLN A 36 24.74 -29.31 2.27
C GLN A 36 25.50 -29.88 3.48
N SER A 37 26.35 -30.89 3.25
CA SER A 37 27.18 -31.47 4.33
C SER A 37 28.18 -30.44 4.86
N LEU A 38 28.91 -29.77 3.98
CA LEU A 38 29.87 -28.74 4.37
C LEU A 38 29.23 -27.62 5.18
N LEU A 39 28.05 -27.14 4.75
CA LEU A 39 27.31 -26.10 5.47
C LEU A 39 26.83 -26.59 6.85
N ARG A 40 26.35 -27.82 6.95
CA ARG A 40 25.93 -28.40 8.24
C ARG A 40 27.11 -28.52 9.20
N ASP A 41 28.25 -29.01 8.70
CA ASP A 41 29.47 -29.18 9.52
C ASP A 41 30.02 -27.82 9.97
N ALA A 42 30.02 -26.82 9.09
CA ALA A 42 30.44 -25.47 9.43
C ALA A 42 29.52 -24.81 10.47
N VAL A 43 28.19 -24.95 10.32
CA VAL A 43 27.21 -24.41 11.29
C VAL A 43 27.35 -25.14 12.64
N ARG A 44 27.57 -26.45 12.65
CA ARG A 44 27.77 -27.21 13.89
C ARG A 44 29.03 -26.73 14.62
N ALA A 45 30.15 -26.65 13.92
CA ALA A 45 31.40 -26.15 14.48
C ALA A 45 31.27 -24.71 15.01
N GLY A 46 30.58 -23.84 14.26
CA GLY A 46 30.29 -22.46 14.67
C GLY A 46 29.44 -22.37 15.94
N LEU A 47 28.39 -23.19 16.06
CA LEU A 47 27.54 -23.27 17.27
C LEU A 47 28.32 -23.79 18.48
N GLU A 48 29.14 -24.81 18.30
CA GLU A 48 30.00 -25.34 19.37
C GLU A 48 31.01 -24.30 19.85
N ALA A 49 31.68 -23.62 18.94
CA ALA A 49 32.66 -22.58 19.27
C ALA A 49 32.02 -21.35 19.96
N ALA A 50 30.82 -20.94 19.51
CA ALA A 50 30.15 -19.74 20.06
C ALA A 50 29.36 -20.02 21.34
N SER A 51 29.07 -21.29 21.68
CA SER A 51 28.13 -21.65 22.75
C SER A 51 28.50 -21.11 24.14
N GLN A 52 29.79 -20.93 24.42
CA GLN A 52 30.29 -20.44 25.71
C GLN A 52 30.30 -18.92 25.80
N ASP A 53 30.47 -18.23 24.67
CA ASP A 53 30.64 -16.78 24.61
C ASP A 53 29.35 -16.06 24.17
N MET A 54 28.26 -16.81 23.91
CA MET A 54 27.01 -16.24 23.43
C MET A 54 26.20 -15.62 24.58
N PRO A 55 26.04 -14.30 24.64
CA PRO A 55 25.34 -13.64 25.72
C PRO A 55 23.83 -13.95 25.67
N GLU A 56 23.24 -14.23 26.83
CA GLU A 56 21.78 -14.29 26.96
C GLU A 56 21.24 -12.85 27.02
N LEU A 57 20.37 -12.51 26.06
CA LEU A 57 19.78 -11.17 25.94
C LEU A 57 18.55 -10.98 26.83
N LEU A 58 17.86 -12.05 27.16
CA LEU A 58 16.66 -11.99 27.98
C LEU A 58 17.00 -12.11 29.48
N PRO A 59 16.42 -11.27 30.34
CA PRO A 59 16.55 -11.43 31.78
C PRO A 59 16.11 -12.81 32.27
N PRO A 60 16.79 -13.41 33.26
CA PRO A 60 16.41 -14.73 33.81
C PRO A 60 14.95 -14.82 34.28
N SER A 61 14.41 -13.71 34.77
CA SER A 61 13.01 -13.62 35.20
C SER A 61 12.02 -13.80 34.03
N LEU A 62 12.35 -13.36 32.83
CA LEU A 62 11.52 -13.56 31.64
C LEU A 62 11.65 -15.01 31.15
N LEU A 63 12.85 -15.58 31.14
CA LEU A 63 13.05 -16.99 30.77
C LEU A 63 12.21 -17.91 31.65
N ALA A 64 12.27 -17.71 32.97
CA ALA A 64 11.49 -18.50 33.94
C ALA A 64 9.98 -18.27 33.82
N ARG A 65 9.54 -17.02 33.67
CA ARG A 65 8.10 -16.67 33.60
C ARG A 65 7.40 -17.25 32.39
N TYR A 66 8.07 -17.27 31.24
CA TYR A 66 7.48 -17.70 29.97
C TYR A 66 7.94 -19.09 29.52
N ASP A 67 8.67 -19.82 30.38
CA ASP A 67 9.22 -21.14 30.09
C ASP A 67 9.99 -21.17 28.75
N LEU A 68 10.99 -20.28 28.65
CA LEU A 68 11.82 -20.13 27.45
C LEU A 68 13.17 -20.78 27.68
N MET A 69 13.63 -21.54 26.66
CA MET A 69 14.96 -22.11 26.71
C MET A 69 16.05 -21.04 26.51
N PRO A 70 17.25 -21.21 27.10
CA PRO A 70 18.39 -20.31 26.88
C PRO A 70 18.78 -20.21 25.40
N LEU A 71 19.32 -19.04 24.99
CA LEU A 71 19.64 -18.74 23.59
C LEU A 71 20.59 -19.77 22.94
N PRO A 72 21.70 -20.22 23.57
CA PRO A 72 22.59 -21.23 22.96
C PRO A 72 21.88 -22.55 22.67
N GLN A 73 21.01 -23.01 23.61
CA GLN A 73 20.21 -24.22 23.44
C GLN A 73 19.14 -24.05 22.35
N ALA A 74 18.52 -22.87 22.24
CA ALA A 74 17.54 -22.56 21.23
C ALA A 74 18.16 -22.59 19.83
N LEU A 75 19.33 -22.00 19.64
CA LEU A 75 20.02 -22.02 18.36
C LEU A 75 20.49 -23.42 17.97
N ALA A 76 21.05 -24.17 18.91
CA ALA A 76 21.43 -25.57 18.67
C ALA A 76 20.21 -26.43 18.29
N SER A 77 19.06 -26.28 19.00
CA SER A 77 17.84 -27.01 18.73
C SER A 77 17.11 -26.55 17.45
N LEU A 78 17.33 -25.30 17.00
CA LEU A 78 16.78 -24.83 15.74
C LEU A 78 17.47 -25.47 14.53
N HIS A 79 18.80 -25.58 14.59
CA HIS A 79 19.61 -26.16 13.50
C HIS A 79 19.66 -27.69 13.56
N PHE A 80 19.81 -28.27 14.75
CA PHE A 80 19.96 -29.70 14.96
C PHE A 80 19.00 -30.20 16.05
N PRO A 81 17.67 -30.20 15.81
CA PRO A 81 16.69 -30.58 16.81
C PRO A 81 16.76 -32.10 17.07
N LYS A 82 16.64 -32.48 18.34
CA LYS A 82 16.51 -33.91 18.74
C LYS A 82 15.15 -34.46 18.30
N ASP A 83 14.11 -33.63 18.39
CA ASP A 83 12.73 -33.98 18.07
C ASP A 83 11.93 -32.70 17.65
N LEU A 84 10.67 -32.87 17.25
CA LEU A 84 9.80 -31.76 16.86
C LEU A 84 9.42 -30.87 18.05
N ALA A 85 9.38 -31.41 19.26
CA ALA A 85 9.07 -30.64 20.46
C ALA A 85 10.20 -29.64 20.78
N SER A 86 11.45 -30.11 20.80
CA SER A 86 12.62 -29.22 21.00
C SER A 86 12.74 -28.17 19.93
N LEU A 87 12.42 -28.49 18.66
CA LEU A 87 12.33 -27.51 17.57
C LEU A 87 11.23 -26.48 17.84
N GLY A 88 10.07 -26.90 18.36
CA GLY A 88 8.97 -26.01 18.75
C GLY A 88 9.38 -25.02 19.85
N HIS A 89 10.03 -25.50 20.91
CA HIS A 89 10.55 -24.66 22.00
C HIS A 89 11.61 -23.66 21.52
N ALA A 90 12.53 -24.10 20.66
CA ALA A 90 13.55 -23.24 20.07
C ALA A 90 12.92 -22.10 19.23
N ARG A 91 11.94 -22.44 18.39
CA ARG A 91 11.20 -21.46 17.60
C ARG A 91 10.45 -20.46 18.47
N ARG A 92 9.77 -20.95 19.53
CA ARG A 92 9.07 -20.08 20.49
C ARG A 92 10.02 -19.10 21.16
N ARG A 93 11.21 -19.55 21.58
CA ARG A 93 12.24 -18.70 22.19
C ARG A 93 12.68 -17.56 21.28
N LEU A 94 13.04 -17.86 20.03
CA LEU A 94 13.49 -16.84 19.08
C LEU A 94 12.38 -15.89 18.68
N ALA A 95 11.16 -16.41 18.44
CA ALA A 95 10.00 -15.59 18.16
C ALA A 95 9.66 -14.62 19.30
N PHE A 96 9.78 -15.08 20.57
CA PHE A 96 9.57 -14.22 21.74
C PHE A 96 10.59 -13.08 21.80
N GLU A 97 11.87 -13.36 21.55
CA GLU A 97 12.93 -12.34 21.54
C GLU A 97 12.68 -11.30 20.46
N ASP A 98 12.43 -11.73 19.23
CA ASP A 98 12.13 -10.83 18.13
C ASP A 98 10.93 -9.93 18.43
N LEU A 99 9.85 -10.53 18.97
CA LEU A 99 8.66 -9.79 19.38
C LEU A 99 8.95 -8.78 20.51
N LEU A 100 9.76 -9.16 21.49
CA LEU A 100 10.13 -8.27 22.59
C LEU A 100 10.97 -7.10 22.10
N LEU A 101 12.02 -7.36 21.32
CA LEU A 101 12.88 -6.32 20.76
C LEU A 101 12.08 -5.35 19.91
N PHE A 102 11.18 -5.88 19.12
CA PHE A 102 10.26 -5.09 18.32
C PHE A 102 9.34 -4.20 19.17
N ARG A 103 8.78 -4.74 20.27
CA ARG A 103 7.96 -3.99 21.24
C ARG A 103 8.75 -2.88 21.93
N LEU A 104 9.97 -3.16 22.32
CA LEU A 104 10.87 -2.15 22.91
C LEU A 104 11.18 -1.03 21.92
N MET A 105 11.41 -1.36 20.65
CA MET A 105 11.61 -0.38 19.59
C MET A 105 10.37 0.51 19.43
N LEU A 106 9.15 -0.07 19.36
CA LEU A 106 7.90 0.70 19.30
C LEU A 106 7.69 1.58 20.53
N ALA A 107 7.94 1.06 21.71
CA ALA A 107 7.82 1.83 22.96
C ALA A 107 8.82 3.01 22.99
N SER A 108 10.02 2.82 22.48
CA SER A 108 11.02 3.89 22.37
C SER A 108 10.61 4.97 21.35
N MET A 109 9.94 4.58 20.26
CA MET A 109 9.42 5.52 19.26
C MET A 109 8.19 6.30 19.77
N GLY A 110 7.29 5.64 20.53
CA GLY A 110 6.07 6.26 21.08
C GLY A 110 6.35 7.26 22.22
N ASN A 111 7.52 7.20 22.85
CA ASN A 111 7.93 8.13 23.90
C ASN A 111 8.54 9.46 23.39
N LYS A 112 8.69 9.64 22.08
CA LYS A 112 8.98 10.97 21.54
C LYS A 112 7.74 11.84 21.80
N ARG A 113 7.86 12.80 22.74
CA ARG A 113 6.81 13.81 23.01
C ARG A 113 6.38 14.38 21.66
N LYS A 114 5.08 14.31 21.36
CA LYS A 114 4.53 15.00 20.18
C LYS A 114 4.98 16.45 20.27
N ALA A 115 5.60 16.98 19.22
CA ALA A 115 6.04 18.37 19.19
C ALA A 115 4.83 19.28 19.45
N ALA A 116 5.02 20.37 20.18
CA ALA A 116 3.99 21.37 20.37
C ALA A 116 3.63 21.98 19.00
N ALA A 117 2.36 22.16 18.73
CA ALA A 117 1.84 22.83 17.55
C ALA A 117 0.82 23.90 18.00
N PRO A 118 0.71 25.02 17.30
CA PRO A 118 -0.31 26.04 17.62
C PRO A 118 -1.70 25.39 17.53
N PRO A 119 -2.58 25.58 18.54
CA PRO A 119 -3.95 25.10 18.46
C PRO A 119 -4.72 25.92 17.39
N LEU A 120 -5.50 25.23 16.56
CA LEU A 120 -6.31 25.84 15.51
C LEU A 120 -7.80 25.75 15.86
N HIS A 121 -8.63 26.65 15.31
CA HIS A 121 -10.08 26.66 15.48
C HIS A 121 -10.78 25.67 14.54
N GLY A 122 -10.55 24.38 14.72
CA GLY A 122 -11.00 23.33 13.82
C GLY A 122 -12.53 23.22 13.69
N ASP A 123 -13.29 23.41 14.75
CA ASP A 123 -14.76 23.21 14.73
C ASP A 123 -15.47 24.31 13.92
N GLU A 124 -15.04 25.57 14.03
CA GLU A 124 -15.57 26.69 13.23
C GLU A 124 -15.21 26.51 11.77
N ALA A 125 -13.96 26.11 11.49
CA ALA A 125 -13.50 25.81 10.15
C ALA A 125 -14.29 24.65 9.52
N LEU A 126 -14.68 23.62 10.32
CA LEU A 126 -15.47 22.51 9.82
C LEU A 126 -16.86 22.96 9.37
N ALA A 127 -17.55 23.76 10.16
CA ALA A 127 -18.88 24.24 9.82
C ALA A 127 -18.86 25.06 8.52
N THR A 128 -17.87 25.94 8.36
CA THR A 128 -17.70 26.76 7.15
C THR A 128 -17.32 25.91 5.95
N PHE A 129 -16.35 24.97 6.11
CA PHE A 129 -15.90 24.08 5.02
C PHE A 129 -17.05 23.26 4.45
N LEU A 130 -17.96 22.76 5.29
CA LEU A 130 -19.12 22.00 4.83
C LEU A 130 -20.02 22.77 3.86
N THR A 131 -20.07 24.09 3.98
CA THR A 131 -20.84 24.95 3.04
C THR A 131 -20.16 25.13 1.68
N LEU A 132 -18.84 24.90 1.61
CA LEU A 132 -18.07 24.99 0.36
C LEU A 132 -18.14 23.73 -0.47
N LEU A 133 -18.53 22.59 0.14
CA LEU A 133 -18.58 21.33 -0.58
C LEU A 133 -19.79 21.26 -1.53
N PRO A 134 -19.63 20.79 -2.78
CA PRO A 134 -20.73 20.61 -3.73
C PRO A 134 -21.58 19.35 -3.45
N PHE A 135 -21.36 18.65 -2.34
CA PHE A 135 -22.03 17.44 -1.94
C PHE A 135 -22.09 17.33 -0.41
N THR A 136 -23.03 16.52 0.08
CA THR A 136 -23.12 16.20 1.53
C THR A 136 -22.14 15.08 1.88
N PRO A 137 -21.22 15.28 2.84
CA PRO A 137 -20.32 14.22 3.29
C PRO A 137 -21.07 13.04 3.92
N THR A 138 -20.51 11.83 3.77
CA THR A 138 -20.98 10.65 4.49
C THR A 138 -20.69 10.79 6.00
N GLN A 139 -21.38 10.02 6.84
CA GLN A 139 -21.11 10.02 8.28
C GLN A 139 -19.65 9.64 8.59
N ALA A 140 -19.05 8.71 7.81
CA ALA A 140 -17.66 8.33 8.00
C ALA A 140 -16.68 9.47 7.63
N GLN A 141 -16.96 10.23 6.59
CA GLN A 141 -16.19 11.42 6.24
C GLN A 141 -16.33 12.51 7.31
N TYR A 142 -17.55 12.76 7.76
CA TYR A 142 -17.82 13.74 8.81
C TYR A 142 -17.11 13.36 10.12
N ARG A 143 -17.18 12.09 10.54
CA ARG A 143 -16.44 11.56 11.69
C ARG A 143 -14.94 11.78 11.56
N ALA A 144 -14.35 11.46 10.39
CA ALA A 144 -12.93 11.65 10.15
C ALA A 144 -12.51 13.12 10.18
N MET A 145 -13.34 14.05 9.66
CA MET A 145 -13.12 15.49 9.78
C MET A 145 -13.16 15.95 11.24
N GLY A 146 -14.11 15.47 12.04
CA GLY A 146 -14.20 15.78 13.46
C GLY A 146 -13.03 15.23 14.28
N GLU A 147 -12.48 14.07 13.93
CA GLU A 147 -11.26 13.54 14.55
C GLU A 147 -10.03 14.42 14.23
N ILE A 148 -9.93 14.90 13.00
CA ILE A 148 -8.88 15.83 12.57
C ILE A 148 -9.05 17.19 13.30
N SER A 149 -10.29 17.71 13.42
CA SER A 149 -10.58 18.94 14.15
C SER A 149 -10.04 18.86 15.58
N LYS A 150 -10.34 17.77 16.28
CA LYS A 150 -9.85 17.55 17.65
C LYS A 150 -8.34 17.53 17.74
N ASP A 151 -7.66 16.89 16.79
CA ASP A 151 -6.20 16.85 16.76
C ASP A 151 -5.60 18.24 16.52
N LEU A 152 -6.18 19.02 15.60
CA LEU A 152 -5.72 20.38 15.29
C LEU A 152 -5.90 21.34 16.47
N CYS A 153 -6.93 21.12 17.29
CA CYS A 153 -7.18 21.91 18.51
C CYS A 153 -6.32 21.48 19.72
N ALA A 154 -5.66 20.33 19.67
CA ALA A 154 -5.01 19.71 20.83
C ALA A 154 -3.69 20.37 21.27
N GLY A 155 -3.17 21.36 20.56
CA GLY A 155 -1.88 22.00 20.86
C GLY A 155 -0.66 21.10 20.68
N LYS A 156 -0.81 19.98 19.94
CA LYS A 156 0.23 19.01 19.63
C LYS A 156 0.18 18.65 18.16
N ALA A 157 1.34 18.41 17.56
CA ALA A 157 1.42 18.02 16.16
C ALA A 157 0.61 16.72 15.91
N MET A 158 -0.37 16.81 15.02
CA MET A 158 -1.15 15.68 14.54
C MET A 158 -0.25 14.77 13.69
N ASN A 159 -0.38 13.46 13.90
CA ASN A 159 0.16 12.46 12.98
C ASN A 159 -0.94 11.43 12.71
N ARG A 160 -1.65 11.58 11.57
CA ARG A 160 -2.87 10.82 11.30
C ARG A 160 -2.89 10.20 9.90
N LEU A 161 -3.40 8.97 9.82
CA LEU A 161 -3.64 8.23 8.59
C LEU A 161 -5.15 8.20 8.28
N ILE A 162 -5.55 8.68 7.12
CA ILE A 162 -6.88 8.46 6.58
C ILE A 162 -6.86 7.20 5.72
N GLN A 163 -7.60 6.19 6.12
CA GLN A 163 -7.79 4.94 5.39
C GLN A 163 -9.20 4.87 4.79
N GLY A 164 -9.29 4.37 3.57
CA GLY A 164 -10.57 4.12 2.91
C GLY A 164 -10.36 3.65 1.48
N ASP A 165 -11.32 2.96 0.94
CA ASP A 165 -11.27 2.45 -0.43
C ASP A 165 -11.07 3.55 -1.47
N VAL A 166 -10.69 3.17 -2.68
CA VAL A 166 -10.61 4.10 -3.82
C VAL A 166 -11.98 4.73 -4.05
N GLY A 167 -12.03 6.07 -4.04
CA GLY A 167 -13.28 6.82 -4.21
C GLY A 167 -14.15 6.96 -2.94
N SER A 168 -13.64 6.62 -1.75
CA SER A 168 -14.33 6.88 -0.47
C SER A 168 -14.36 8.38 -0.06
N GLY A 169 -13.66 9.24 -0.80
CA GLY A 169 -13.63 10.69 -0.55
C GLY A 169 -12.58 11.15 0.43
N LYS A 170 -11.49 10.39 0.64
CA LYS A 170 -10.32 10.78 1.46
C LYS A 170 -9.82 12.20 1.15
N THR A 171 -9.81 12.56 -0.12
CA THR A 171 -9.38 13.87 -0.61
C THR A 171 -10.18 15.02 0.00
N ALA A 172 -11.51 14.88 0.14
CA ALA A 172 -12.35 15.91 0.76
C ALA A 172 -12.00 16.12 2.24
N VAL A 173 -11.71 15.02 2.96
CA VAL A 173 -11.27 15.08 4.36
C VAL A 173 -9.90 15.75 4.49
N ALA A 174 -8.98 15.46 3.58
CA ALA A 174 -7.68 16.14 3.54
C ALA A 174 -7.81 17.64 3.20
N PHE A 175 -8.70 18.00 2.30
CA PHE A 175 -8.96 19.41 1.95
C PHE A 175 -9.56 20.18 3.13
N TYR A 176 -10.40 19.54 3.95
CA TYR A 176 -10.84 20.13 5.20
C TYR A 176 -9.66 20.47 6.13
N ALA A 177 -8.72 19.53 6.33
CA ALA A 177 -7.56 19.80 7.17
C ALA A 177 -6.71 20.96 6.64
N MET A 178 -6.53 21.04 5.32
CA MET A 178 -5.83 22.15 4.68
C MET A 178 -6.57 23.47 4.86
N TYR A 179 -7.90 23.47 4.72
CA TYR A 179 -8.74 24.64 4.92
C TYR A 179 -8.62 25.16 6.37
N ALA A 180 -8.73 24.27 7.37
CA ALA A 180 -8.62 24.65 8.77
C ALA A 180 -7.27 25.31 9.11
N VAL A 181 -6.18 24.81 8.50
CA VAL A 181 -4.85 25.39 8.68
C VAL A 181 -4.73 26.77 8.04
N ILE A 182 -5.27 26.98 6.83
CA ILE A 182 -5.19 28.26 6.14
C ILE A 182 -6.02 29.33 6.86
N GLU A 183 -7.23 29.00 7.30
CA GLU A 183 -8.06 29.91 8.08
C GLU A 183 -7.43 30.26 9.44
N GLY A 184 -6.58 29.37 9.98
CA GLY A 184 -5.75 29.63 11.15
C GLY A 184 -4.47 30.45 10.86
N GLY A 185 -4.27 30.95 9.63
CA GLY A 185 -3.07 31.72 9.23
C GLY A 185 -1.82 30.88 8.98
N GLY A 186 -1.95 29.54 8.88
CA GLY A 186 -0.89 28.62 8.53
C GLY A 186 -0.82 28.34 7.04
N GLN A 187 0.17 27.52 6.66
CA GLN A 187 0.32 27.02 5.30
C GLN A 187 0.27 25.49 5.27
N ALA A 188 -0.22 24.95 4.15
CA ALA A 188 -0.33 23.52 3.93
C ALA A 188 0.40 23.07 2.67
N ALA A 189 1.05 21.91 2.70
CA ALA A 189 1.67 21.27 1.56
C ALA A 189 1.00 19.94 1.24
N LEU A 190 0.57 19.72 -0.01
CA LEU A 190 0.03 18.45 -0.48
C LEU A 190 1.02 17.80 -1.45
N MET A 191 1.47 16.61 -1.08
CA MET A 191 2.37 15.80 -1.89
C MET A 191 1.61 14.69 -2.61
N ALA A 192 1.75 14.65 -3.92
CA ALA A 192 1.22 13.57 -4.75
C ALA A 192 2.37 12.73 -5.36
N PRO A 193 2.17 11.43 -5.59
CA PRO A 193 3.21 10.54 -6.12
C PRO A 193 3.55 10.81 -7.60
N THR A 194 2.66 11.44 -8.35
CA THR A 194 2.86 11.76 -9.77
C THR A 194 2.42 13.18 -10.11
N GLU A 195 2.97 13.73 -11.19
CA GLU A 195 2.60 15.06 -11.67
C GLU A 195 1.13 15.14 -12.10
N ILE A 196 0.59 14.06 -12.66
CA ILE A 196 -0.83 13.97 -13.06
C ILE A 196 -1.74 14.14 -11.84
N LEU A 197 -1.46 13.43 -10.74
CA LEU A 197 -2.22 13.56 -9.49
C LEU A 197 -2.04 14.94 -8.85
N ALA A 198 -0.82 15.47 -8.86
CA ALA A 198 -0.57 16.80 -8.33
C ALA A 198 -1.39 17.87 -9.07
N ARG A 199 -1.48 17.79 -10.40
CA ARG A 199 -2.33 18.69 -11.20
C ARG A 199 -3.81 18.52 -10.89
N GLN A 200 -4.29 17.28 -10.74
CA GLN A 200 -5.70 17.02 -10.37
C GLN A 200 -6.06 17.58 -8.99
N HIS A 201 -5.18 17.43 -8.00
CA HIS A 201 -5.37 18.03 -6.69
C HIS A 201 -5.33 19.56 -6.76
N TYR A 202 -4.39 20.11 -7.52
CA TYR A 202 -4.28 21.53 -7.76
C TYR A 202 -5.57 22.11 -8.37
N GLU A 203 -6.07 21.53 -9.45
CA GLU A 203 -7.31 21.95 -10.11
C GLU A 203 -8.52 21.95 -9.15
N LYS A 204 -8.65 20.88 -8.34
CA LYS A 204 -9.72 20.77 -7.34
C LYS A 204 -9.58 21.79 -6.21
N LEU A 205 -8.36 22.04 -5.75
CA LEU A 205 -8.08 23.04 -4.70
C LEU A 205 -8.29 24.47 -5.21
N VAL A 206 -7.88 24.77 -6.44
CA VAL A 206 -8.15 26.07 -7.07
C VAL A 206 -9.66 26.30 -7.23
N ALA A 207 -10.40 25.28 -7.66
CA ALA A 207 -11.85 25.38 -7.77
C ALA A 207 -12.55 25.63 -6.41
N LEU A 208 -11.99 25.12 -5.32
CA LEU A 208 -12.58 25.22 -3.99
C LEU A 208 -12.12 26.47 -3.23
N PHE A 209 -10.86 26.86 -3.33
CA PHE A 209 -10.24 27.91 -2.50
C PHE A 209 -9.77 29.14 -3.26
N GLY A 210 -9.84 29.13 -4.58
CA GLY A 210 -9.36 30.19 -5.44
C GLY A 210 -7.91 30.04 -5.89
N PRO A 211 -7.58 30.59 -7.09
CA PRO A 211 -6.24 30.47 -7.68
C PRO A 211 -5.17 31.27 -6.91
N GLU A 212 -5.55 32.29 -6.17
CA GLU A 212 -4.63 33.14 -5.39
C GLU A 212 -4.01 32.40 -4.21
N ARG A 213 -4.71 31.39 -3.64
CA ARG A 213 -4.29 30.66 -2.45
C ARG A 213 -3.43 29.44 -2.75
N VAL A 214 -3.43 28.92 -3.99
CA VAL A 214 -2.84 27.61 -4.32
C VAL A 214 -1.71 27.76 -5.33
N ARG A 215 -0.58 27.08 -5.10
CA ARG A 215 0.57 27.01 -6.02
C ARG A 215 0.92 25.57 -6.36
N LEU A 216 1.26 25.36 -7.63
CA LEU A 216 1.69 24.07 -8.15
C LEU A 216 3.21 24.06 -8.29
N LEU A 217 3.88 23.01 -7.76
CA LEU A 217 5.33 22.83 -7.79
C LEU A 217 5.67 21.45 -8.35
N LEU A 218 6.13 21.42 -9.61
CA LEU A 218 6.49 20.20 -10.34
C LEU A 218 7.95 20.21 -10.77
N GLY A 219 8.52 19.04 -10.98
CA GLY A 219 9.92 18.90 -11.40
C GLY A 219 10.21 19.50 -12.78
N GLY A 220 9.27 19.39 -13.72
CA GLY A 220 9.38 19.86 -15.10
C GLY A 220 8.98 21.33 -15.34
N MET A 221 8.70 22.13 -14.31
CA MET A 221 8.32 23.55 -14.44
C MET A 221 9.49 24.41 -14.90
N LYS A 222 9.17 25.51 -15.64
CA LYS A 222 10.15 26.56 -15.95
C LYS A 222 10.69 27.19 -14.66
N ALA A 223 11.99 27.47 -14.62
CA ALA A 223 12.65 28.02 -13.43
C ALA A 223 11.96 29.31 -12.91
N SER A 224 11.61 30.25 -13.80
CA SER A 224 10.92 31.49 -13.41
C SER A 224 9.57 31.24 -12.71
N ALA A 225 8.74 30.34 -13.25
CA ALA A 225 7.45 30.02 -12.64
C ALA A 225 7.62 29.31 -11.27
N ARG A 226 8.66 28.49 -11.13
CA ARG A 226 8.99 27.85 -9.85
C ARG A 226 9.48 28.87 -8.82
N THR A 227 10.35 29.78 -9.20
CA THR A 227 10.84 30.87 -8.33
C THR A 227 9.67 31.73 -7.85
N GLN A 228 8.82 32.17 -8.75
CA GLN A 228 7.63 32.97 -8.41
C GLN A 228 6.73 32.21 -7.40
N ALA A 229 6.44 30.95 -7.65
CA ALA A 229 5.60 30.14 -6.71
C ALA A 229 6.24 30.05 -5.32
N TRP A 230 7.58 29.93 -5.23
CA TRP A 230 8.29 29.93 -3.95
C TRP A 230 8.31 31.31 -3.28
N GLU A 231 8.43 32.39 -4.02
CA GLU A 231 8.34 33.77 -3.49
C GLU A 231 6.97 34.03 -2.88
N GLU A 232 5.89 33.59 -3.53
CA GLU A 232 4.52 33.76 -3.04
C GLU A 232 4.23 32.88 -1.81
N LEU A 233 4.86 31.70 -1.70
CA LEU A 233 4.78 30.84 -0.50
C LEU A 233 5.63 31.41 0.65
N SER A 234 6.81 31.92 0.39
CA SER A 234 7.71 32.45 1.41
C SER A 234 7.23 33.79 1.97
N SER A 235 6.51 34.58 1.18
CA SER A 235 5.86 35.83 1.62
C SER A 235 4.54 35.57 2.37
N GLY A 236 3.99 34.36 2.35
CA GLY A 236 2.68 34.03 2.93
C GLY A 236 1.49 34.44 2.04
N GLN A 237 1.72 34.96 0.84
CA GLN A 237 0.66 35.31 -0.12
C GLN A 237 -0.13 34.06 -0.56
N ALA A 238 0.55 32.91 -0.74
CA ALA A 238 -0.08 31.63 -1.03
C ALA A 238 -0.09 30.76 0.23
N GLY A 239 -1.25 30.14 0.51
CA GLY A 239 -1.44 29.27 1.68
C GLY A 239 -1.24 27.78 1.40
N ILE A 240 -1.34 27.35 0.13
CA ILE A 240 -1.27 25.95 -0.26
C ILE A 240 -0.22 25.71 -1.33
N ALA A 241 0.66 24.74 -1.10
CA ALA A 241 1.53 24.19 -2.11
C ALA A 241 1.09 22.78 -2.49
N VAL A 242 0.96 22.50 -3.79
CA VAL A 242 0.69 21.16 -4.32
C VAL A 242 1.84 20.73 -5.20
N GLY A 243 2.37 19.54 -5.02
CA GLY A 243 3.46 19.09 -5.88
C GLY A 243 3.85 17.65 -5.68
N THR A 244 4.98 17.30 -6.28
CA THR A 244 5.63 16.00 -6.12
C THR A 244 6.87 16.13 -5.23
N HIS A 245 7.88 15.31 -5.43
CA HIS A 245 9.19 15.44 -4.75
C HIS A 245 9.85 16.82 -4.89
N ALA A 246 9.38 17.65 -5.82
CA ALA A 246 9.87 19.02 -5.96
C ALA A 246 9.67 19.88 -4.70
N LEU A 247 8.63 19.56 -3.89
CA LEU A 247 8.39 20.19 -2.59
C LEU A 247 9.47 19.89 -1.54
N LEU A 248 10.25 18.83 -1.74
CA LEU A 248 11.32 18.41 -0.82
C LEU A 248 12.66 19.10 -1.06
N ARG A 249 12.82 19.73 -2.23
CA ARG A 249 14.07 20.41 -2.60
C ARG A 249 14.34 21.59 -1.68
N GLN A 250 15.63 21.88 -1.43
CA GLN A 250 16.07 22.94 -0.50
C GLN A 250 15.84 24.36 -1.03
N GLU A 251 15.35 24.51 -2.25
CA GLU A 251 15.30 25.78 -2.98
C GLU A 251 14.26 26.80 -2.47
N GLY A 252 13.37 26.43 -1.52
CA GLY A 252 12.34 27.34 -1.02
C GLY A 252 11.93 27.03 0.41
N MET A 253 11.49 28.06 1.10
CA MET A 253 10.97 27.97 2.48
C MET A 253 9.52 28.45 2.49
N PHE A 254 8.72 27.84 3.36
CA PHE A 254 7.40 28.33 3.71
C PHE A 254 7.51 29.41 4.78
N SER A 255 6.61 30.39 4.77
CA SER A 255 6.55 31.39 5.86
C SER A 255 6.01 30.79 7.17
N ASN A 256 5.05 29.87 7.09
CA ASN A 256 4.40 29.25 8.26
C ASN A 256 3.80 27.88 7.91
N LEU A 257 4.64 26.88 7.55
CA LEU A 257 4.17 25.53 7.24
C LEU A 257 3.67 24.82 8.50
N GLN A 258 2.38 24.51 8.55
CA GLN A 258 1.76 23.85 9.67
C GLN A 258 1.18 22.47 9.34
N LEU A 259 0.90 22.16 8.06
CA LEU A 259 0.34 20.86 7.67
C LEU A 259 1.03 20.30 6.42
N ILE A 260 1.35 19.02 6.49
CA ILE A 260 1.78 18.22 5.34
C ILE A 260 0.76 17.12 5.10
N VAL A 261 0.23 17.07 3.88
CA VAL A 261 -0.65 16.02 3.39
C VAL A 261 0.11 15.17 2.38
N THR A 262 0.11 13.86 2.53
CA THR A 262 0.70 12.93 1.56
C THR A 262 -0.36 11.98 1.01
N ASP A 263 -0.44 11.88 -0.33
CA ASP A 263 -1.33 10.94 -1.01
C ASP A 263 -0.55 9.69 -1.42
N GLU A 264 -1.14 8.49 -1.25
CA GLU A 264 -0.58 7.18 -1.60
C GLU A 264 0.84 6.93 -1.03
N GLN A 265 0.96 6.97 0.27
CA GLN A 265 2.21 6.97 1.04
C GLN A 265 3.18 5.81 0.76
N HIS A 266 2.71 4.64 0.30
CA HIS A 266 3.58 3.48 0.07
C HIS A 266 4.72 3.73 -0.94
N ARG A 267 4.68 4.88 -1.65
CA ARG A 267 5.71 5.32 -2.60
C ARG A 267 6.71 6.34 -2.02
N PHE A 268 6.53 6.77 -0.76
CA PHE A 268 7.43 7.74 -0.10
C PHE A 268 8.27 7.07 1.00
N GLY A 269 9.59 7.23 0.96
CA GLY A 269 10.50 6.71 1.98
C GLY A 269 10.44 7.49 3.32
N VAL A 270 10.86 6.84 4.42
CA VAL A 270 10.91 7.44 5.77
C VAL A 270 11.77 8.71 5.82
N SER A 271 12.90 8.71 5.08
CA SER A 271 13.82 9.85 4.98
C SER A 271 13.20 11.09 4.32
N GLN A 272 12.29 10.89 3.39
CA GLN A 272 11.62 11.99 2.68
C GLN A 272 10.61 12.73 3.58
N ARG A 273 9.96 12.02 4.49
CA ARG A 273 9.06 12.61 5.50
C ARG A 273 9.81 13.44 6.52
N ALA A 274 10.91 12.91 7.04
CA ALA A 274 11.76 13.63 7.97
C ALA A 274 12.30 14.94 7.34
N ALA A 275 12.63 14.93 6.05
CA ALA A 275 13.10 16.13 5.33
C ALA A 275 12.03 17.23 5.24
N ILE A 276 10.73 16.87 5.15
CA ILE A 276 9.66 17.87 5.13
C ILE A 276 9.33 18.39 6.53
N GLN A 277 9.30 17.50 7.51
CA GLN A 277 9.06 17.89 8.91
C GLN A 277 10.11 18.87 9.43
N ASN A 278 11.34 18.76 8.92
CA ASN A 278 12.44 19.67 9.27
C ASN A 278 12.35 21.04 8.57
N LYS A 279 11.39 21.27 7.66
CA LYS A 279 11.15 22.58 7.01
C LYS A 279 10.24 23.51 7.82
N GLY A 280 9.66 23.06 8.92
CA GLY A 280 8.85 23.87 9.82
C GLY A 280 9.60 24.16 11.14
N ASP A 281 9.48 25.39 11.64
CA ASP A 281 10.12 25.82 12.90
C ASP A 281 9.42 25.28 14.16
N THR A 282 8.18 24.80 14.06
CA THR A 282 7.35 24.22 15.11
C THR A 282 6.79 22.88 14.69
N GLY A 283 6.15 22.14 15.60
CA GLY A 283 5.57 20.84 15.29
C GLY A 283 4.57 20.89 14.13
N VAL A 284 4.96 20.36 12.98
CA VAL A 284 4.12 20.31 11.77
C VAL A 284 3.14 19.16 11.87
N HIS A 285 1.87 19.39 11.59
CA HIS A 285 0.86 18.35 11.47
C HIS A 285 1.13 17.48 10.22
N VAL A 286 0.94 16.18 10.34
CA VAL A 286 1.11 15.23 9.23
C VAL A 286 -0.20 14.47 9.03
N LEU A 287 -0.71 14.51 7.80
CA LEU A 287 -1.88 13.77 7.37
C LEU A 287 -1.54 12.90 6.18
N VAL A 288 -1.77 11.63 6.31
CA VAL A 288 -1.46 10.63 5.30
C VAL A 288 -2.75 10.07 4.73
N MET A 289 -2.86 9.97 3.42
CA MET A 289 -3.96 9.26 2.76
C MET A 289 -3.46 7.95 2.16
N SER A 290 -4.22 6.86 2.38
CA SER A 290 -3.94 5.58 1.74
C SER A 290 -5.23 4.91 1.25
N ALA A 291 -5.19 4.42 0.01
CA ALA A 291 -6.22 3.55 -0.55
C ALA A 291 -5.97 2.08 -0.23
N THR A 292 -4.75 1.72 0.16
CA THR A 292 -4.45 0.39 0.70
C THR A 292 -4.65 0.42 2.20
N PRO A 293 -5.63 -0.29 2.74
CA PRO A 293 -5.77 -0.40 4.17
C PRO A 293 -4.56 -1.14 4.77
N ILE A 294 -3.94 -0.51 5.75
CA ILE A 294 -2.86 -1.10 6.52
C ILE A 294 -3.42 -1.39 7.89
N PRO A 295 -3.29 -2.60 8.44
CA PRO A 295 -3.70 -2.87 9.81
C PRO A 295 -3.13 -1.82 10.75
N ARG A 296 -3.92 -1.37 11.76
CA ARG A 296 -3.51 -0.30 12.69
C ARG A 296 -2.16 -0.62 13.33
N THR A 297 -1.95 -1.86 13.69
CA THR A 297 -0.69 -2.39 14.24
C THR A 297 0.45 -2.28 13.26
N LEU A 298 0.25 -2.63 12.00
CA LEU A 298 1.26 -2.48 10.95
C LEU A 298 1.50 -0.99 10.61
N ALA A 299 0.47 -0.16 10.67
CA ALA A 299 0.59 1.29 10.52
C ALA A 299 1.43 1.91 11.66
N LEU A 300 1.18 1.50 12.91
CA LEU A 300 1.99 1.88 14.07
C LEU A 300 3.44 1.43 13.93
N LEU A 301 3.66 0.24 13.38
CA LEU A 301 4.95 -0.33 13.06
C LEU A 301 5.76 0.48 12.06
N LEU A 302 5.14 0.76 10.93
CA LEU A 302 5.80 1.42 9.81
C LEU A 302 5.96 2.93 10.03
N TYR A 303 5.07 3.52 10.84
CA TYR A 303 4.90 4.97 10.91
C TYR A 303 5.00 5.56 12.32
N GLY A 304 5.19 4.74 13.34
CA GLY A 304 5.27 5.19 14.74
C GLY A 304 3.90 5.54 15.32
N ASP A 305 3.81 6.59 16.16
CA ASP A 305 2.57 7.03 16.81
C ASP A 305 1.63 7.70 15.81
N LEU A 306 0.93 6.88 15.00
CA LEU A 306 0.00 7.29 13.96
C LEU A 306 -1.43 6.97 14.39
N GLU A 307 -2.27 8.00 14.51
CA GLU A 307 -3.71 7.82 14.71
C GLU A 307 -4.36 7.46 13.36
N VAL A 308 -5.43 6.64 13.40
CA VAL A 308 -6.06 6.13 12.17
C VAL A 308 -7.53 6.53 12.13
N SER A 309 -7.91 7.26 11.07
CA SER A 309 -9.32 7.53 10.72
C SER A 309 -9.73 6.62 9.56
N ARG A 310 -10.81 5.86 9.73
CA ARG A 310 -11.34 4.97 8.68
C ARG A 310 -12.56 5.58 8.01
N ILE A 311 -12.56 5.59 6.68
CA ILE A 311 -13.72 5.93 5.85
C ILE A 311 -14.24 4.63 5.26
N ASP A 312 -15.18 4.03 5.97
CA ASP A 312 -15.80 2.73 5.71
C ASP A 312 -17.14 2.84 4.95
N GLN A 313 -17.51 4.05 4.54
CA GLN A 313 -18.70 4.31 3.74
C GLN A 313 -18.33 4.92 2.40
N LEU A 314 -19.02 4.50 1.35
CA LEU A 314 -18.94 5.17 0.05
C LEU A 314 -19.98 6.28 -0.08
N PRO A 315 -19.72 7.29 -0.94
CA PRO A 315 -20.70 8.29 -1.30
C PRO A 315 -21.99 7.66 -1.82
N PRO A 316 -23.16 8.24 -1.52
CA PRO A 316 -24.45 7.71 -1.97
C PRO A 316 -24.54 7.66 -3.50
N GLY A 317 -25.34 6.72 -4.01
CA GLY A 317 -25.56 6.53 -5.46
C GLY A 317 -24.55 5.63 -6.17
N ARG A 318 -23.47 5.23 -5.53
CA ARG A 318 -22.47 4.35 -6.14
C ARG A 318 -22.92 2.89 -6.15
N LYS A 319 -22.81 2.24 -7.33
CA LYS A 319 -23.15 0.82 -7.50
C LYS A 319 -21.90 -0.06 -7.35
N PRO A 320 -22.03 -1.27 -6.79
CA PRO A 320 -20.93 -2.25 -6.77
C PRO A 320 -20.43 -2.56 -8.19
N VAL A 321 -19.13 -2.76 -8.34
CA VAL A 321 -18.52 -3.12 -9.62
C VAL A 321 -18.72 -4.61 -9.86
N GLN A 322 -19.40 -4.98 -10.93
CA GLN A 322 -19.55 -6.39 -11.31
C GLN A 322 -18.23 -6.94 -11.82
N THR A 323 -17.64 -7.85 -11.08
CA THR A 323 -16.36 -8.48 -11.42
C THR A 323 -16.59 -9.85 -12.06
N LYS A 324 -15.89 -10.14 -13.18
CA LYS A 324 -16.00 -11.41 -13.90
C LYS A 324 -14.64 -11.92 -14.32
N LEU A 325 -14.40 -13.22 -14.17
CA LEU A 325 -13.26 -13.92 -14.78
C LEU A 325 -13.58 -14.22 -16.25
N VAL A 326 -12.62 -13.95 -17.13
CA VAL A 326 -12.78 -14.12 -18.58
C VAL A 326 -11.72 -15.10 -19.08
N PRO A 327 -12.10 -16.32 -19.49
CA PRO A 327 -11.18 -17.26 -20.12
C PRO A 327 -10.82 -16.77 -21.53
N PRO A 328 -9.71 -17.26 -22.14
CA PRO A 328 -9.25 -16.84 -23.45
C PRO A 328 -10.30 -16.99 -24.56
N SER A 329 -11.15 -18.02 -24.45
CA SER A 329 -12.24 -18.29 -25.39
C SER A 329 -13.30 -17.19 -25.45
N LYS A 330 -13.50 -16.44 -24.34
CA LYS A 330 -14.48 -15.35 -24.24
C LYS A 330 -13.86 -13.95 -24.35
N ALA A 331 -12.57 -13.84 -24.60
CA ALA A 331 -11.89 -12.53 -24.73
C ALA A 331 -12.48 -11.68 -25.88
N LYS A 332 -12.88 -12.31 -26.99
CA LYS A 332 -13.52 -11.61 -28.13
C LYS A 332 -14.86 -10.97 -27.72
N ASP A 333 -15.66 -11.68 -26.97
CA ASP A 333 -16.96 -11.20 -26.49
C ASP A 333 -16.78 -10.00 -25.52
N MET A 334 -15.77 -10.07 -24.66
CA MET A 334 -15.39 -8.98 -23.77
C MET A 334 -14.98 -7.72 -24.56
N TYR A 335 -14.16 -7.85 -25.60
CA TYR A 335 -13.77 -6.69 -26.42
C TYR A 335 -14.96 -6.12 -27.21
N ALA A 336 -15.87 -6.98 -27.69
CA ALA A 336 -17.11 -6.54 -28.32
C ALA A 336 -17.97 -5.73 -27.32
N PHE A 337 -18.11 -6.21 -26.09
CA PHE A 337 -18.79 -5.49 -25.02
C PHE A 337 -18.15 -4.12 -24.73
N ILE A 338 -16.80 -4.05 -24.67
CA ILE A 338 -16.08 -2.79 -24.48
C ILE A 338 -16.38 -1.81 -25.61
N ARG A 339 -16.38 -2.26 -26.87
CA ARG A 339 -16.77 -1.46 -28.03
C ARG A 339 -18.19 -0.92 -27.89
N ASP A 340 -19.14 -1.77 -27.53
CA ASP A 340 -20.55 -1.37 -27.39
C ASP A 340 -20.74 -0.33 -26.27
N GLN A 341 -19.97 -0.47 -25.17
CA GLN A 341 -19.93 0.56 -24.11
C GLN A 341 -19.32 1.88 -24.61
N ALA A 342 -18.25 1.82 -25.42
CA ALA A 342 -17.63 3.00 -26.01
C ALA A 342 -18.58 3.72 -26.98
N GLN A 343 -19.31 2.98 -27.83
CA GLN A 343 -20.33 3.52 -28.73
C GLN A 343 -21.51 4.14 -27.96
N ALA A 344 -21.84 3.59 -26.77
CA ALA A 344 -22.82 4.19 -25.86
C ALA A 344 -22.31 5.45 -25.12
N GLY A 345 -21.16 6.02 -25.53
CA GLY A 345 -20.54 7.22 -24.96
C GLY A 345 -19.86 6.98 -23.62
N ARG A 346 -19.58 5.75 -23.22
CA ARG A 346 -18.85 5.39 -22.00
C ARG A 346 -17.37 5.19 -22.29
N GLN A 347 -16.57 5.15 -21.24
CA GLN A 347 -15.13 4.96 -21.37
C GLN A 347 -14.68 3.67 -20.69
N ALA A 348 -13.57 3.09 -21.19
CA ALA A 348 -13.02 1.85 -20.69
C ALA A 348 -11.50 1.92 -20.53
N TYR A 349 -11.00 1.13 -19.57
CA TYR A 349 -9.59 0.85 -19.40
C TYR A 349 -9.28 -0.60 -19.80
N ILE A 350 -8.13 -0.80 -20.46
CA ILE A 350 -7.55 -2.13 -20.67
C ILE A 350 -6.12 -2.10 -20.13
N VAL A 351 -5.84 -2.92 -19.13
CA VAL A 351 -4.55 -2.93 -18.44
C VAL A 351 -3.78 -4.19 -18.80
N CYS A 352 -2.53 -4.02 -19.26
CA CYS A 352 -1.61 -5.09 -19.61
C CYS A 352 -0.47 -5.18 -18.58
N PRO A 353 0.07 -6.38 -18.30
CA PRO A 353 1.20 -6.53 -17.39
C PRO A 353 2.52 -6.03 -17.98
N LEU A 354 2.64 -5.97 -19.30
CA LEU A 354 3.86 -5.61 -20.03
C LEU A 354 3.63 -4.40 -20.95
N VAL A 355 4.70 -3.65 -21.22
CA VAL A 355 4.69 -2.58 -22.24
C VAL A 355 4.72 -3.17 -23.63
N GLU A 356 5.68 -4.07 -23.88
CA GLU A 356 5.89 -4.83 -25.12
C GLU A 356 5.92 -6.33 -24.82
N GLU A 357 5.64 -7.14 -25.83
CA GLU A 357 5.79 -8.59 -25.72
C GLU A 357 7.24 -8.95 -25.42
N ASN A 358 7.44 -9.95 -24.57
CA ASN A 358 8.74 -10.47 -24.19
C ASN A 358 8.85 -11.93 -24.65
N GLU A 359 9.98 -12.28 -25.29
CA GLU A 359 10.28 -13.64 -25.73
C GLU A 359 10.30 -14.66 -24.59
N ASP A 360 10.69 -14.22 -23.38
CA ASP A 360 10.68 -15.06 -22.18
C ASP A 360 9.25 -15.36 -21.65
N LEU A 361 8.23 -14.65 -22.16
CA LEU A 361 6.84 -14.75 -21.72
C LEU A 361 5.88 -14.88 -22.91
N PRO A 362 5.97 -15.95 -23.68
CA PRO A 362 5.15 -16.14 -24.88
C PRO A 362 3.66 -16.17 -24.54
N GLY A 363 2.87 -15.43 -25.32
CA GLY A 363 1.42 -15.35 -25.17
C GLY A 363 0.91 -14.32 -24.17
N VAL A 364 1.79 -13.52 -23.53
CA VAL A 364 1.42 -12.39 -22.69
C VAL A 364 1.44 -11.11 -23.53
N PRO A 365 0.28 -10.49 -23.85
CA PRO A 365 0.24 -9.33 -24.73
C PRO A 365 0.86 -8.10 -24.06
N GLY A 366 1.73 -7.40 -24.80
CA GLY A 366 2.17 -6.07 -24.45
C GLY A 366 1.09 -5.02 -24.76
N ALA A 367 1.08 -3.92 -24.01
CA ALA A 367 0.12 -2.85 -24.21
C ALA A 367 0.18 -2.24 -25.62
N VAL A 368 1.38 -2.09 -26.17
CA VAL A 368 1.59 -1.53 -27.52
C VAL A 368 1.00 -2.44 -28.61
N GLN A 369 1.25 -3.73 -28.55
CA GLN A 369 0.75 -4.69 -29.52
C GLN A 369 -0.77 -4.84 -29.41
N LEU A 370 -1.30 -4.92 -28.18
CA LEU A 370 -2.74 -5.00 -27.96
C LEU A 370 -3.45 -3.74 -28.49
N TYR A 371 -2.92 -2.56 -28.21
CA TYR A 371 -3.44 -1.28 -28.72
C TYR A 371 -3.55 -1.30 -30.26
N ARG A 372 -2.46 -1.67 -30.96
CA ARG A 372 -2.45 -1.76 -32.43
C ARG A 372 -3.46 -2.78 -32.96
N ARG A 373 -3.60 -3.92 -32.29
CA ARG A 373 -4.54 -4.97 -32.65
C ARG A 373 -5.99 -4.51 -32.51
N LEU A 374 -6.33 -3.87 -31.39
CA LEU A 374 -7.68 -3.40 -31.13
C LEU A 374 -8.07 -2.22 -32.03
N GLN A 375 -7.15 -1.31 -32.30
CA GLN A 375 -7.37 -0.19 -33.23
C GLN A 375 -7.70 -0.68 -34.65
N LYS A 376 -7.06 -1.77 -35.11
CA LYS A 376 -7.38 -2.39 -36.40
C LYS A 376 -8.71 -3.14 -36.37
N ALA A 377 -9.02 -3.80 -35.25
CA ALA A 377 -10.25 -4.59 -35.13
C ALA A 377 -11.51 -3.73 -34.95
N PHE A 378 -11.38 -2.55 -34.33
CA PHE A 378 -12.49 -1.64 -34.00
C PHE A 378 -12.14 -0.20 -34.43
N PRO A 379 -12.17 0.09 -35.74
CA PRO A 379 -11.77 1.41 -36.26
C PRO A 379 -12.75 2.54 -35.90
N ASP A 380 -13.92 2.18 -35.43
CA ASP A 380 -15.00 3.07 -34.95
C ASP A 380 -14.84 3.52 -33.49
N VAL A 381 -13.82 3.05 -32.78
CA VAL A 381 -13.55 3.38 -31.39
C VAL A 381 -12.24 4.17 -31.29
N ALA A 382 -12.26 5.28 -30.55
CA ALA A 382 -11.06 6.07 -30.28
C ALA A 382 -10.22 5.44 -29.17
N PHE A 383 -9.14 4.77 -29.54
CA PHE A 383 -8.18 4.17 -28.61
C PHE A 383 -7.05 5.13 -28.28
N GLY A 384 -6.58 5.10 -27.03
CA GLY A 384 -5.36 5.73 -26.53
C GLY A 384 -4.41 4.74 -25.91
N LEU A 385 -3.13 5.09 -25.81
CA LEU A 385 -2.07 4.27 -25.21
C LEU A 385 -1.37 5.06 -24.10
N LEU A 386 -1.14 4.41 -22.92
CA LEU A 386 -0.46 5.00 -21.79
C LEU A 386 0.45 3.98 -21.11
N HIS A 387 1.79 4.20 -21.11
CA HIS A 387 2.74 3.29 -20.47
C HIS A 387 3.97 4.00 -19.89
N GLY A 388 4.74 3.29 -19.07
CA GLY A 388 5.85 3.84 -18.30
C GLY A 388 6.96 4.48 -19.12
N GLN A 389 7.24 3.98 -20.33
CA GLN A 389 8.34 4.43 -21.19
C GLN A 389 8.04 5.70 -22.01
N GLN A 390 6.78 6.16 -22.04
CA GLN A 390 6.41 7.44 -22.67
C GLN A 390 6.99 8.63 -21.91
N SER A 391 7.23 9.72 -22.64
CA SER A 391 7.63 10.99 -22.03
C SER A 391 6.51 11.56 -21.13
N PRO A 392 6.84 12.41 -20.14
CA PRO A 392 5.83 13.06 -19.30
C PRO A 392 4.76 13.82 -20.09
N LYS A 393 5.15 14.49 -21.19
CA LYS A 393 4.22 15.22 -22.07
C LYS A 393 3.23 14.30 -22.78
N GLU A 394 3.69 13.17 -23.30
CA GLU A 394 2.83 12.18 -23.96
C GLU A 394 1.84 11.56 -22.98
N LYS A 395 2.30 11.21 -21.76
CA LYS A 395 1.44 10.72 -20.69
C LYS A 395 0.36 11.71 -20.32
N GLU A 396 0.73 12.98 -20.17
CA GLU A 396 -0.21 14.06 -19.84
C GLU A 396 -1.23 14.26 -20.96
N ALA A 397 -0.78 14.28 -22.23
CA ALA A 397 -1.66 14.43 -23.39
C ALA A 397 -2.67 13.27 -23.49
N ALA A 398 -2.23 12.02 -23.34
CA ALA A 398 -3.11 10.85 -23.36
C ALA A 398 -4.12 10.88 -22.20
N ALA A 399 -3.69 11.21 -20.99
CA ALA A 399 -4.56 11.32 -19.82
C ALA A 399 -5.57 12.47 -19.96
N ALA A 400 -5.16 13.62 -20.52
CA ALA A 400 -6.04 14.76 -20.78
C ALA A 400 -7.09 14.43 -21.86
N ALA A 401 -6.68 13.83 -22.97
CA ALA A 401 -7.57 13.39 -24.04
C ALA A 401 -8.60 12.34 -23.55
N PHE A 402 -8.18 11.44 -22.68
CA PHE A 402 -9.09 10.47 -22.07
C PHE A 402 -10.07 11.14 -21.10
N ARG A 403 -9.63 12.07 -20.26
CA ARG A 403 -10.53 12.85 -19.38
C ARG A 403 -11.54 13.69 -20.16
N ALA A 404 -11.12 14.25 -21.28
CA ALA A 404 -11.98 15.03 -22.17
C ALA A 404 -12.95 14.17 -23.00
N GLY A 405 -12.90 12.84 -22.91
CA GLY A 405 -13.74 11.93 -23.70
C GLY A 405 -13.33 11.77 -25.18
N GLN A 406 -12.20 12.37 -25.59
CA GLN A 406 -11.65 12.22 -26.94
C GLN A 406 -11.11 10.80 -27.19
N ILE A 407 -10.62 10.15 -26.14
CA ILE A 407 -10.28 8.74 -26.12
C ILE A 407 -11.38 8.01 -25.37
N GLN A 408 -11.94 6.97 -25.98
CA GLN A 408 -13.00 6.14 -25.41
C GLN A 408 -12.43 4.92 -24.69
N VAL A 409 -11.37 4.33 -25.21
CA VAL A 409 -10.71 3.16 -24.60
C VAL A 409 -9.22 3.43 -24.41
N LEU A 410 -8.77 3.42 -23.16
CA LEU A 410 -7.36 3.63 -22.81
C LEU A 410 -6.67 2.28 -22.54
N VAL A 411 -5.77 1.88 -23.44
CA VAL A 411 -4.89 0.72 -23.23
C VAL A 411 -3.66 1.18 -22.44
N SER A 412 -3.34 0.51 -21.34
CA SER A 412 -2.23 0.94 -20.49
C SER A 412 -1.53 -0.21 -19.78
N THR A 413 -0.42 0.09 -19.12
CA THR A 413 0.19 -0.76 -18.11
C THR A 413 -0.25 -0.32 -16.70
N THR A 414 0.39 -0.86 -15.66
CA THR A 414 0.13 -0.51 -14.25
C THR A 414 0.29 0.98 -13.90
N VAL A 415 0.83 1.80 -14.81
CA VAL A 415 0.93 3.27 -14.62
C VAL A 415 -0.43 3.90 -14.32
N ILE A 416 -1.53 3.26 -14.72
CA ILE A 416 -2.90 3.73 -14.46
C ILE A 416 -3.32 3.57 -12.99
N GLU A 417 -2.60 2.77 -12.18
CA GLU A 417 -2.82 2.71 -10.73
C GLU A 417 -2.72 4.10 -10.10
N VAL A 418 -2.03 5.02 -10.76
CA VAL A 418 -1.72 6.32 -10.23
C VAL A 418 -2.19 7.42 -11.19
N GLY A 419 -3.43 7.95 -10.97
CA GLY A 419 -3.68 9.31 -11.35
C GLY A 419 -4.71 9.64 -12.42
N VAL A 420 -5.45 8.72 -13.04
CA VAL A 420 -6.52 9.12 -13.98
C VAL A 420 -7.89 8.86 -13.36
N ASP A 421 -8.53 9.91 -12.86
CA ASP A 421 -9.89 9.87 -12.32
C ASP A 421 -10.89 10.29 -13.40
N VAL A 422 -11.64 9.31 -13.95
CA VAL A 422 -12.64 9.56 -15.00
C VAL A 422 -13.97 8.93 -14.58
N PRO A 423 -14.94 9.74 -14.12
CA PRO A 423 -16.23 9.24 -13.67
C PRO A 423 -17.01 8.48 -14.75
N ASN A 424 -16.78 8.80 -16.03
CA ASN A 424 -17.42 8.16 -17.17
C ASN A 424 -16.81 6.78 -17.54
N ALA A 425 -15.70 6.38 -16.90
CA ALA A 425 -15.10 5.07 -17.12
C ALA A 425 -15.87 4.00 -16.36
N THR A 426 -16.56 3.13 -17.10
CA THR A 426 -17.44 2.09 -16.55
C THR A 426 -16.91 0.68 -16.76
N VAL A 427 -15.86 0.49 -17.54
CA VAL A 427 -15.27 -0.84 -17.79
C VAL A 427 -13.78 -0.84 -17.51
N MET A 428 -13.33 -1.84 -16.73
CA MET A 428 -11.94 -2.17 -16.49
C MET A 428 -11.68 -3.59 -16.99
N ALA A 429 -10.81 -3.77 -17.96
CA ALA A 429 -10.32 -5.08 -18.39
C ALA A 429 -8.86 -5.23 -17.99
N ILE A 430 -8.48 -6.32 -17.34
CA ILE A 430 -7.12 -6.61 -16.90
C ILE A 430 -6.65 -7.87 -17.59
N GLU A 431 -5.71 -7.72 -18.50
CA GLU A 431 -5.08 -8.82 -19.23
C GLU A 431 -4.13 -9.59 -18.33
N HIS A 432 -4.17 -10.93 -18.35
CA HIS A 432 -3.35 -11.77 -17.49
C HIS A 432 -3.41 -11.36 -16.02
N ALA A 433 -4.63 -11.30 -15.47
CA ALA A 433 -4.88 -10.90 -14.09
C ALA A 433 -4.14 -11.78 -13.06
N ASP A 434 -3.77 -13.01 -13.42
CA ASP A 434 -2.94 -13.93 -12.63
C ASP A 434 -1.56 -13.38 -12.28
N ARG A 435 -1.05 -12.41 -13.06
CA ARG A 435 0.27 -11.78 -12.88
C ARG A 435 0.26 -10.57 -11.95
N PHE A 436 -0.91 -10.08 -11.56
CA PHE A 436 -1.05 -8.93 -10.68
C PHE A 436 -1.15 -9.35 -9.21
N GLY A 437 -0.67 -8.50 -8.32
CA GLY A 437 -0.89 -8.64 -6.89
C GLY A 437 -2.35 -8.38 -6.51
N LEU A 438 -2.80 -8.95 -5.39
CA LEU A 438 -4.19 -8.81 -4.92
C LEU A 438 -4.56 -7.34 -4.68
N ALA A 439 -3.69 -6.58 -4.01
CA ALA A 439 -3.87 -5.15 -3.79
C ALA A 439 -3.93 -4.34 -5.10
N GLN A 440 -3.13 -4.72 -6.12
CA GLN A 440 -3.15 -4.08 -7.44
C GLN A 440 -4.48 -4.32 -8.15
N LEU A 441 -4.97 -5.56 -8.17
CA LEU A 441 -6.27 -5.88 -8.75
C LEU A 441 -7.40 -5.09 -8.08
N HIS A 442 -7.36 -4.95 -6.75
CA HIS A 442 -8.33 -4.17 -6.01
C HIS A 442 -8.27 -2.68 -6.35
N GLN A 443 -7.07 -2.09 -6.44
CA GLN A 443 -6.88 -0.70 -6.82
C GLN A 443 -7.34 -0.41 -8.25
N LEU A 444 -7.02 -1.29 -9.21
CA LEU A 444 -7.45 -1.19 -10.60
C LEU A 444 -8.97 -1.31 -10.71
N ARG A 445 -9.59 -2.29 -10.04
CA ARG A 445 -11.06 -2.41 -9.97
C ARG A 445 -11.72 -1.13 -9.45
N GLY A 446 -11.13 -0.50 -8.44
CA GLY A 446 -11.63 0.75 -7.85
C GLY A 446 -11.52 1.99 -8.75
N ARG A 447 -10.85 1.88 -9.91
CA ARG A 447 -10.76 2.99 -10.89
C ARG A 447 -12.03 3.18 -11.71
N VAL A 448 -12.93 2.22 -11.73
CA VAL A 448 -14.25 2.29 -12.38
C VAL A 448 -15.37 2.32 -11.33
N GLY A 449 -16.59 2.62 -11.76
CA GLY A 449 -17.74 2.70 -10.87
C GLY A 449 -17.70 3.90 -9.92
N ARG A 450 -17.24 5.05 -10.40
CA ARG A 450 -17.20 6.31 -9.63
C ARG A 450 -18.39 7.22 -9.88
N SER A 451 -19.40 6.70 -10.54
CA SER A 451 -20.68 7.35 -10.83
C SER A 451 -21.83 6.44 -10.42
N ASP A 452 -23.05 6.87 -10.65
CA ASP A 452 -24.31 6.12 -10.47
C ASP A 452 -24.51 4.99 -11.51
N ARG A 453 -23.63 4.92 -12.51
CA ARG A 453 -23.68 3.93 -13.59
C ARG A 453 -23.11 2.59 -13.15
N GLN A 454 -23.70 1.49 -13.68
CA GLN A 454 -23.15 0.17 -13.46
C GLN A 454 -21.78 0.05 -14.12
N ALA A 455 -20.79 -0.40 -13.34
CA ALA A 455 -19.44 -0.65 -13.81
C ALA A 455 -19.10 -2.15 -13.79
N TYR A 456 -18.15 -2.52 -14.64
CA TYR A 456 -17.72 -3.89 -14.87
C TYR A 456 -16.20 -4.00 -14.77
N ALA A 457 -15.71 -5.05 -14.12
CA ALA A 457 -14.31 -5.42 -14.10
C ALA A 457 -14.15 -6.83 -14.70
N PHE A 458 -13.35 -6.95 -15.75
CA PHE A 458 -13.05 -8.20 -16.42
C PHE A 458 -11.60 -8.60 -16.13
N PHE A 459 -11.41 -9.74 -15.50
CA PHE A 459 -10.10 -10.32 -15.24
C PHE A 459 -9.86 -11.43 -16.25
N VAL A 460 -9.04 -11.13 -17.25
CA VAL A 460 -8.66 -12.10 -18.27
C VAL A 460 -7.57 -12.99 -17.68
N VAL A 461 -7.81 -14.28 -17.69
CA VAL A 461 -6.92 -15.29 -17.11
C VAL A 461 -6.55 -16.33 -18.17
N PRO A 462 -5.36 -16.93 -18.11
CA PRO A 462 -5.02 -18.06 -18.97
C PRO A 462 -5.93 -19.27 -18.64
N ASP A 463 -5.81 -20.35 -19.43
CA ASP A 463 -6.51 -21.59 -19.12
C ASP A 463 -6.19 -22.08 -17.70
N ALA A 464 -7.18 -22.66 -17.02
CA ALA A 464 -7.09 -23.06 -15.62
C ALA A 464 -5.88 -23.97 -15.31
N GLU A 465 -5.46 -24.81 -16.27
CA GLU A 465 -4.30 -25.69 -16.12
C GLU A 465 -2.95 -24.93 -16.01
N ARG A 466 -2.91 -23.66 -16.38
CA ARG A 466 -1.71 -22.80 -16.35
C ARG A 466 -1.67 -21.88 -15.14
N LEU A 467 -2.73 -21.83 -14.33
CA LEU A 467 -2.75 -21.03 -13.11
C LEU A 467 -1.93 -21.69 -12.01
N THR A 468 -1.14 -20.89 -11.31
CA THR A 468 -0.52 -21.33 -10.05
C THR A 468 -1.56 -21.31 -8.94
N SER A 469 -1.41 -22.19 -7.92
CA SER A 469 -2.32 -22.22 -6.76
C SER A 469 -2.44 -20.85 -6.04
N ILE A 470 -1.35 -20.09 -5.97
CA ILE A 470 -1.34 -18.74 -5.39
C ILE A 470 -2.12 -17.75 -6.26
N ALA A 471 -2.01 -17.84 -7.59
CA ALA A 471 -2.77 -16.98 -8.49
C ALA A 471 -4.26 -17.28 -8.42
N GLU A 472 -4.63 -18.57 -8.38
CA GLU A 472 -6.01 -19.01 -8.22
C GLU A 472 -6.61 -18.51 -6.89
N GLU A 473 -5.88 -18.65 -5.79
CA GLU A 473 -6.33 -18.15 -4.48
C GLU A 473 -6.52 -16.62 -4.48
N ARG A 474 -5.60 -15.84 -5.08
CA ARG A 474 -5.75 -14.38 -5.23
C ARG A 474 -6.99 -14.00 -6.03
N LEU A 475 -7.22 -14.67 -7.15
CA LEU A 475 -8.39 -14.41 -8.00
C LEU A 475 -9.68 -14.77 -7.27
N ARG A 476 -9.72 -15.87 -6.52
CA ARG A 476 -10.87 -16.23 -5.69
C ARG A 476 -11.15 -15.16 -4.64
N ILE A 477 -10.15 -14.73 -3.89
CA ILE A 477 -10.30 -13.70 -2.87
C ILE A 477 -10.87 -12.40 -3.45
N ILE A 478 -10.34 -11.91 -4.59
CA ILE A 478 -10.83 -10.66 -5.19
C ILE A 478 -12.25 -10.78 -5.75
N MET A 479 -12.69 -11.98 -6.15
CA MET A 479 -14.05 -12.26 -6.59
C MET A 479 -15.04 -12.33 -5.42
N ASP A 480 -14.64 -12.95 -4.31
CA ASP A 480 -15.47 -13.08 -3.11
C ASP A 480 -15.62 -11.74 -2.38
N MET A 481 -14.64 -10.86 -2.51
CA MET A 481 -14.61 -9.53 -1.89
C MET A 481 -15.09 -8.43 -2.84
N ASP A 482 -16.33 -8.52 -3.33
CA ASP A 482 -16.93 -7.52 -4.23
C ASP A 482 -17.75 -6.44 -3.49
N TYR A 483 -17.86 -6.55 -2.15
CA TYR A 483 -18.58 -5.62 -1.31
C TYR A 483 -17.75 -4.38 -0.94
N LEU A 484 -18.47 -3.33 -0.56
CA LEU A 484 -17.90 -2.04 -0.18
C LEU A 484 -17.18 -2.13 1.17
N GLY A 485 -15.96 -1.60 1.25
CA GLY A 485 -15.12 -1.71 2.44
C GLY A 485 -14.24 -2.96 2.47
N ALA A 486 -14.30 -3.82 1.46
CA ALA A 486 -13.46 -5.02 1.35
C ALA A 486 -11.96 -4.73 1.30
N GLY A 487 -11.55 -3.49 1.01
CA GLY A 487 -10.14 -3.14 0.86
C GLY A 487 -9.27 -3.55 2.05
N PHE A 488 -9.79 -3.44 3.28
CA PHE A 488 -9.06 -3.87 4.47
C PHE A 488 -8.80 -5.39 4.47
N GLN A 489 -9.83 -6.18 4.15
CA GLN A 489 -9.69 -7.64 4.10
C GLN A 489 -8.81 -8.07 2.92
N VAL A 490 -8.94 -7.40 1.76
CA VAL A 490 -8.04 -7.61 0.62
C VAL A 490 -6.58 -7.37 1.01
N ALA A 491 -6.28 -6.31 1.75
CA ALA A 491 -4.93 -6.01 2.20
C ALA A 491 -4.40 -7.05 3.22
N MET A 492 -5.26 -7.53 4.13
CA MET A 492 -4.92 -8.59 5.07
C MET A 492 -4.61 -9.91 4.33
N GLU A 493 -5.44 -10.28 3.36
CA GLU A 493 -5.21 -11.47 2.55
C GLU A 493 -3.98 -11.35 1.64
N ASP A 494 -3.71 -10.16 1.07
CA ASP A 494 -2.49 -9.92 0.29
C ASP A 494 -1.24 -10.08 1.17
N LEU A 495 -1.31 -9.60 2.41
CA LEU A 495 -0.26 -9.75 3.40
C LEU A 495 -0.06 -11.22 3.80
N ARG A 496 -1.15 -11.97 3.97
CA ARG A 496 -1.14 -13.41 4.27
C ARG A 496 -0.49 -14.20 3.13
N LEU A 497 -0.87 -13.92 1.89
CA LEU A 497 -0.38 -14.62 0.70
C LEU A 497 1.09 -14.33 0.37
N ARG A 498 1.53 -13.08 0.57
CA ARG A 498 2.94 -12.69 0.34
C ARG A 498 3.85 -13.16 1.47
N GLY A 499 3.30 -13.48 2.62
CA GLY A 499 4.04 -13.60 3.87
C GLY A 499 4.52 -12.22 4.35
N ALA A 500 4.44 -11.97 5.65
CA ALA A 500 4.79 -10.68 6.27
C ALA A 500 6.26 -10.26 6.07
N GLY A 501 7.08 -11.13 5.48
CA GLY A 501 8.50 -10.95 5.28
C GLY A 501 8.94 -9.82 4.35
N ASN A 502 8.13 -9.48 3.38
CA ASN A 502 8.48 -8.42 2.43
C ASN A 502 8.25 -6.98 2.96
N ILE A 503 7.55 -6.81 4.08
CA ILE A 503 7.18 -5.48 4.60
C ILE A 503 8.19 -4.96 5.61
N LEU A 504 8.85 -5.86 6.34
CA LEU A 504 9.77 -5.50 7.45
C LEU A 504 11.26 -5.74 7.13
N GLY A 505 11.58 -6.14 5.90
CA GLY A 505 12.93 -6.53 5.49
C GLY A 505 13.18 -8.04 5.61
N GLU A 506 14.11 -8.56 4.82
CA GLU A 506 14.39 -10.01 4.69
C GLU A 506 14.75 -10.71 6.03
N VAL A 507 15.26 -9.96 7.00
CA VAL A 507 15.73 -10.48 8.30
C VAL A 507 14.58 -10.83 9.26
N GLN A 508 13.42 -10.15 9.18
CA GLN A 508 12.30 -10.35 10.12
C GLN A 508 11.17 -11.26 9.58
N SER A 509 11.26 -11.64 8.32
CA SER A 509 10.19 -12.37 7.59
C SER A 509 9.95 -13.81 8.05
N GLY A 510 10.95 -14.45 8.58
CA GLY A 510 10.87 -15.88 8.90
C GLY A 510 9.99 -16.23 10.11
N HIS A 511 9.79 -15.30 11.03
CA HIS A 511 9.12 -15.57 12.31
C HIS A 511 7.62 -15.26 12.28
N MET A 512 7.18 -14.23 11.56
CA MET A 512 5.76 -13.90 11.40
C MET A 512 4.98 -14.97 10.62
N CYS A 513 5.60 -15.60 9.62
CA CYS A 513 4.97 -16.71 8.88
C CYS A 513 4.73 -17.97 9.73
N ARG A 514 5.36 -18.09 10.89
CA ARG A 514 5.32 -19.31 11.73
C ARG A 514 4.32 -19.23 12.88
N VAL A 515 4.02 -18.05 13.36
CA VAL A 515 3.05 -17.82 14.45
C VAL A 515 1.63 -17.61 13.89
N GLY A 516 1.51 -17.31 12.60
CA GLY A 516 0.29 -16.82 11.97
C GLY A 516 0.19 -15.30 12.15
N LEU A 517 -0.03 -14.60 11.04
CA LEU A 517 -0.12 -13.13 11.03
C LEU A 517 -1.25 -12.63 11.94
N ASP A 518 -2.39 -13.34 11.95
CA ASP A 518 -3.57 -12.95 12.71
C ASP A 518 -3.31 -13.01 14.21
N LEU A 519 -2.74 -14.10 14.72
CA LEU A 519 -2.37 -14.23 16.12
C LEU A 519 -1.27 -13.23 16.51
N TYR A 520 -0.32 -12.98 15.61
CA TYR A 520 0.71 -11.95 15.83
C TYR A 520 0.12 -10.56 15.95
N LEU A 521 -0.82 -10.19 15.08
CA LEU A 521 -1.49 -8.89 15.11
C LEU A 521 -2.40 -8.75 16.33
N GLU A 522 -3.13 -9.80 16.72
CA GLU A 522 -3.97 -9.84 17.90
C GLU A 522 -3.15 -9.68 19.20
N MET A 523 -2.07 -10.42 19.35
CA MET A 523 -1.12 -10.27 20.46
C MET A 523 -0.51 -8.87 20.51
N LEU A 524 -0.27 -8.25 19.36
CA LEU A 524 0.26 -6.91 19.24
C LEU A 524 -0.79 -5.86 19.62
N GLU A 525 -2.04 -6.02 19.19
CA GLU A 525 -3.17 -5.13 19.57
C GLU A 525 -3.47 -5.19 21.07
N GLU A 526 -3.55 -6.37 21.64
CA GLU A 526 -3.75 -6.57 23.07
C GLU A 526 -2.65 -5.90 23.89
N ALA A 527 -1.43 -6.07 23.46
CA ALA A 527 -0.28 -5.52 24.13
C ALA A 527 -0.17 -3.97 24.00
N VAL A 528 -0.58 -3.39 22.86
CA VAL A 528 -0.70 -1.92 22.69
C VAL A 528 -1.84 -1.37 23.53
N GLY A 529 -2.98 -2.07 23.62
CA GLY A 529 -4.12 -1.72 24.47
C GLY A 529 -3.72 -1.64 25.94
N ARG A 530 -3.00 -2.64 26.45
CA ARG A 530 -2.49 -2.67 27.85
C ARG A 530 -1.52 -1.54 28.16
N LEU A 531 -0.68 -1.13 27.21
CA LEU A 531 0.24 0.01 27.39
C LEU A 531 -0.46 1.38 27.39
N LYS A 532 -1.57 1.50 26.64
CA LYS A 532 -2.35 2.75 26.55
C LYS A 532 -3.41 2.87 27.66
N GLY A 533 -3.57 1.88 28.55
CA GLY A 533 -4.52 1.92 29.66
C GLY A 533 -5.99 1.81 29.25
N THR A 534 -6.27 1.27 28.04
CA THR A 534 -7.64 0.95 27.63
C THR A 534 -8.09 -0.36 28.28
N PRO A 535 -9.31 -0.45 28.88
CA PRO A 535 -9.80 -1.68 29.49
C PRO A 535 -9.96 -2.79 28.46
N GLU A 536 -9.70 -4.02 28.91
CA GLU A 536 -9.77 -5.26 28.13
C GLU A 536 -11.12 -5.39 27.41
N ALA A 537 -11.06 -5.54 26.08
CA ALA A 537 -12.16 -6.16 25.35
C ALA A 537 -12.21 -7.64 25.76
N GLN A 538 -13.32 -8.06 26.33
CA GLN A 538 -13.56 -9.44 26.73
C GLN A 538 -13.36 -10.37 25.53
N THR A 539 -12.42 -11.29 25.66
CA THR A 539 -12.25 -12.44 24.77
C THR A 539 -13.54 -13.26 24.81
N VAL A 540 -14.22 -13.36 23.71
CA VAL A 540 -15.28 -14.35 23.51
C VAL A 540 -14.57 -15.69 23.26
N GLU A 541 -14.58 -16.57 24.27
CA GLU A 541 -14.25 -17.99 24.10
C GLU A 541 -15.25 -18.63 23.12
N THR A 542 -14.77 -19.15 22.03
CA THR A 542 -15.42 -20.25 21.29
C THR A 542 -14.36 -21.27 20.86
#